data_f1dc373898e3d6667b2c8f2300dc59a6
#
_entry.id   f1dc373898e3d6667b2c8f2300dc59a6
#
_cell.length_a   1.000
_cell.length_b   1.000
_cell.length_c   1.000
_cell.angle_alpha   90.00
_cell.angle_beta   90.00
_cell.angle_gamma   90.00
#
_symmetry.space_group_name_H-M   'P 1'
#
loop_
_entity.id
_entity.type
_entity.pdbx_description
1 polymer ?
#
loop_
_entity_poly.entity_id
_entity_poly.type
_entity_poly.pdbx_seq_one_letter_code
_entity_poly.pdbx_strand_id
1 'polypeptide(L)'
;MNVRPFVDEDAPAVAALISGEEERFYGRPGRVTAGDILMYLQYAKEAWVWEDGGRLAAGAMYGVHGEAANLRGAVADKGCGLGTEILERGEAFARAEGAKKILAGAPEPDAAARALFESRGYREARRFYGMAIELTEAPAEPVLPAGLVVDALREDEYEAFYSALNEAFAEHWEWHPEPFDDWLERRQGQHRDEHGPVWFVVRDGDELAAVTRNDPSIAGAGYVGAIGVRPAWRGKGLAKALLQRTFAEFWRRGTTRVTLDVDSQNATGAVALYERVGMRVEACGVAFEKSNE
;
A
#
# COMPACT_ATOMS: atom_id res chain seq x y z
N MET A 1 14.85 14.61 -24.68
CA MET A 1 13.86 14.15 -23.68
C MET A 1 13.11 15.37 -23.17
N ASN A 2 11.78 15.31 -23.08
CA ASN A 2 10.93 16.38 -22.55
C ASN A 2 10.42 15.98 -21.16
N VAL A 3 10.41 16.92 -20.20
CA VAL A 3 9.90 16.69 -18.84
C VAL A 3 8.74 17.64 -18.61
N ARG A 4 7.61 17.11 -18.19
CA ARG A 4 6.42 17.88 -17.92
C ARG A 4 5.64 17.35 -16.70
N PRO A 5 4.75 18.17 -16.10
CA PRO A 5 3.81 17.68 -15.10
C PRO A 5 2.99 16.50 -15.66
N PHE A 6 2.66 15.57 -14.77
CA PHE A 6 1.74 14.47 -15.05
C PHE A 6 0.33 15.03 -15.31
N VAL A 7 -0.39 14.40 -16.22
CA VAL A 7 -1.83 14.58 -16.44
C VAL A 7 -2.52 13.20 -16.39
N ASP A 8 -3.83 13.16 -16.12
CA ASP A 8 -4.55 11.90 -15.90
C ASP A 8 -4.45 10.93 -17.09
N GLU A 9 -4.31 11.46 -18.31
CA GLU A 9 -4.10 10.68 -19.55
C GLU A 9 -2.78 9.90 -19.56
N ASP A 10 -1.82 10.23 -18.69
CA ASP A 10 -0.54 9.51 -18.55
C ASP A 10 -0.69 8.23 -17.71
N ALA A 11 -1.75 8.13 -16.92
CA ALA A 11 -1.93 7.02 -15.97
C ALA A 11 -1.80 5.63 -16.61
N PRO A 12 -2.36 5.33 -17.80
CA PRO A 12 -2.17 4.03 -18.45
C PRO A 12 -0.71 3.74 -18.79
N ALA A 13 0.05 4.75 -19.24
CA ALA A 13 1.46 4.57 -19.61
C ALA A 13 2.35 4.38 -18.37
N VAL A 14 2.09 5.11 -17.28
CA VAL A 14 2.79 4.92 -16.01
C VAL A 14 2.47 3.54 -15.41
N ALA A 15 1.21 3.11 -15.45
CA ALA A 15 0.81 1.77 -15.02
C ALA A 15 1.55 0.68 -15.81
N ALA A 16 1.73 0.85 -17.11
CA ALA A 16 2.48 -0.08 -17.96
C ALA A 16 3.97 -0.13 -17.59
N LEU A 17 4.59 1.00 -17.20
CA LEU A 17 5.98 1.03 -16.70
C LEU A 17 6.13 0.18 -15.43
N ILE A 18 5.26 0.37 -14.45
CA ILE A 18 5.30 -0.35 -13.17
C ILE A 18 5.01 -1.84 -13.39
N SER A 19 4.01 -2.17 -14.21
CA SER A 19 3.70 -3.56 -14.58
C SER A 19 4.87 -4.24 -15.28
N GLY A 20 5.59 -3.53 -16.15
CA GLY A 20 6.80 -4.04 -16.79
C GLY A 20 7.97 -4.29 -15.81
N GLU A 21 8.06 -3.52 -14.73
CA GLU A 21 9.01 -3.80 -13.64
C GLU A 21 8.63 -5.08 -12.88
N GLU A 22 7.35 -5.29 -12.57
CA GLU A 22 6.87 -6.52 -11.92
C GLU A 22 7.18 -7.77 -12.77
N GLU A 23 6.93 -7.71 -14.07
CA GLU A 23 7.28 -8.80 -14.98
C GLU A 23 8.79 -9.06 -15.03
N ARG A 24 9.58 -8.01 -15.12
CA ARG A 24 11.05 -8.08 -15.16
C ARG A 24 11.64 -8.69 -13.91
N PHE A 25 11.15 -8.29 -12.73
CA PHE A 25 11.78 -8.66 -11.46
C PHE A 25 11.19 -9.90 -10.81
N TYR A 26 9.92 -10.19 -11.06
CA TYR A 26 9.20 -11.29 -10.40
C TYR A 26 8.66 -12.33 -11.36
N GLY A 27 8.86 -12.17 -12.69
CA GLY A 27 8.47 -13.14 -13.72
C GLY A 27 6.96 -13.35 -13.82
N ARG A 28 6.16 -12.40 -13.38
CA ARG A 28 4.68 -12.45 -13.39
C ARG A 28 4.12 -11.24 -14.12
N PRO A 29 2.97 -11.38 -14.80
CA PRO A 29 2.31 -10.24 -15.43
C PRO A 29 2.02 -9.16 -14.40
N GLY A 30 2.45 -7.94 -14.67
CA GLY A 30 2.09 -6.80 -13.88
C GLY A 30 0.59 -6.51 -14.02
N ARG A 31 -0.03 -6.06 -12.94
CA ARG A 31 -1.48 -5.87 -12.85
C ARG A 31 -1.89 -4.45 -12.49
N VAL A 32 -0.93 -3.55 -12.35
CA VAL A 32 -1.20 -2.14 -12.02
C VAL A 32 -2.02 -1.50 -13.13
N THR A 33 -3.10 -0.84 -12.77
CA THR A 33 -4.04 -0.19 -13.68
C THR A 33 -3.89 1.33 -13.65
N ALA A 34 -4.46 2.03 -14.62
CA ALA A 34 -4.56 3.49 -14.60
C ALA A 34 -5.30 4.00 -13.35
N GLY A 35 -6.35 3.29 -12.91
CA GLY A 35 -7.08 3.61 -11.68
C GLY A 35 -6.21 3.56 -10.43
N ASP A 36 -5.31 2.57 -10.34
CA ASP A 36 -4.37 2.46 -9.23
C ASP A 36 -3.40 3.66 -9.20
N ILE A 37 -2.92 4.12 -10.37
CA ILE A 37 -2.07 5.31 -10.46
C ILE A 37 -2.81 6.55 -9.99
N LEU A 38 -4.03 6.78 -10.47
CA LEU A 38 -4.85 7.93 -10.07
C LEU A 38 -5.16 7.91 -8.57
N MET A 39 -5.38 6.72 -7.98
CA MET A 39 -5.54 6.57 -6.54
C MET A 39 -4.27 6.96 -5.77
N TYR A 40 -3.07 6.56 -6.23
CA TYR A 40 -1.81 6.94 -5.59
C TYR A 40 -1.51 8.43 -5.71
N LEU A 41 -1.93 9.09 -6.80
CA LEU A 41 -1.74 10.53 -7.01
C LEU A 41 -2.44 11.38 -5.96
N GLN A 42 -3.49 10.89 -5.30
CA GLN A 42 -4.16 11.60 -4.19
C GLN A 42 -3.23 11.89 -3.00
N TYR A 43 -2.09 11.19 -2.91
CA TYR A 43 -1.06 11.38 -1.87
C TYR A 43 0.17 12.14 -2.38
N ALA A 44 0.21 12.48 -3.66
CA ALA A 44 1.30 13.22 -4.26
C ALA A 44 1.01 14.74 -4.21
N LYS A 45 2.05 15.53 -3.92
CA LYS A 45 2.04 16.98 -4.11
C LYS A 45 2.55 17.38 -5.49
N GLU A 46 3.45 16.57 -6.03
CA GLU A 46 3.97 16.72 -7.39
C GLU A 46 4.03 15.37 -8.10
N ALA A 47 3.72 15.39 -9.40
CA ALA A 47 3.89 14.23 -10.27
C ALA A 47 4.42 14.70 -11.63
N TRP A 48 5.37 13.93 -12.19
CA TRP A 48 6.12 14.28 -13.39
C TRP A 48 6.25 13.08 -14.31
N VAL A 49 6.33 13.36 -15.62
CA VAL A 49 6.63 12.36 -16.65
C VAL A 49 7.77 12.83 -17.54
N TRP A 50 8.55 11.86 -18.01
CA TRP A 50 9.64 12.03 -18.98
C TRP A 50 9.26 11.37 -20.29
N GLU A 51 9.34 12.12 -21.38
CA GLU A 51 8.98 11.65 -22.72
C GLU A 51 10.18 11.68 -23.65
N ASP A 52 10.33 10.64 -24.44
CA ASP A 52 11.29 10.54 -25.53
C ASP A 52 10.61 10.10 -26.81
N GLY A 53 10.66 10.96 -27.85
CA GLY A 53 10.05 10.67 -29.13
C GLY A 53 8.54 10.39 -29.09
N GLY A 54 7.80 10.96 -28.13
CA GLY A 54 6.35 10.75 -27.95
C GLY A 54 6.01 9.48 -27.16
N ARG A 55 7.03 8.78 -26.61
CA ARG A 55 6.85 7.63 -25.70
C ARG A 55 7.22 8.05 -24.28
N LEU A 56 6.43 7.62 -23.31
CA LEU A 56 6.73 7.84 -21.91
C LEU A 56 7.90 6.93 -21.49
N ALA A 57 8.99 7.57 -21.04
CA ALA A 57 10.22 6.90 -20.63
C ALA A 57 10.34 6.73 -19.12
N ALA A 58 9.68 7.60 -18.34
CA ALA A 58 9.62 7.51 -16.90
C ALA A 58 8.40 8.24 -16.33
N GLY A 59 8.01 7.87 -15.11
CA GLY A 59 7.05 8.59 -14.28
C GLY A 59 7.55 8.68 -12.85
N ALA A 60 7.24 9.79 -12.15
CA ALA A 60 7.58 9.97 -10.75
C ALA A 60 6.49 10.74 -10.00
N MET A 61 6.34 10.44 -8.71
CA MET A 61 5.43 11.11 -7.78
C MET A 61 6.19 11.43 -6.49
N TYR A 62 5.95 12.63 -5.96
CA TYR A 62 6.56 13.11 -4.73
C TYR A 62 5.49 13.60 -3.77
N GLY A 63 5.53 13.15 -2.55
CA GLY A 63 4.60 13.55 -1.49
C GLY A 63 5.30 13.70 -0.15
N VAL A 64 4.63 14.29 0.82
CA VAL A 64 5.12 14.40 2.21
C VAL A 64 4.15 13.66 3.12
N HIS A 65 4.70 12.85 4.02
CA HIS A 65 3.94 12.21 5.07
C HIS A 65 4.73 12.27 6.38
N GLY A 66 4.12 12.87 7.40
CA GLY A 66 4.86 13.21 8.62
C GLY A 66 6.05 14.14 8.32
N GLU A 67 7.24 13.74 8.70
CA GLU A 67 8.49 14.47 8.48
C GLU A 67 9.28 13.99 7.24
N ALA A 68 8.73 13.01 6.52
CA ALA A 68 9.41 12.36 5.39
C ALA A 68 8.84 12.80 4.04
N ALA A 69 9.73 13.15 3.10
CA ALA A 69 9.40 13.21 1.68
C ALA A 69 9.46 11.79 1.09
N ASN A 70 8.39 11.36 0.44
CA ASN A 70 8.27 10.06 -0.19
C ASN A 70 8.45 10.21 -1.70
N LEU A 71 9.48 9.55 -2.25
CA LEU A 71 9.80 9.56 -3.66
C LEU A 71 9.44 8.22 -4.27
N ARG A 72 8.60 8.24 -5.30
CA ARG A 72 8.24 7.06 -6.10
C ARG A 72 8.51 7.35 -7.56
N GLY A 73 9.08 6.39 -8.28
CA GLY A 73 9.34 6.53 -9.71
C GLY A 73 9.55 5.18 -10.39
N ALA A 74 9.21 5.13 -11.66
CA ALA A 74 9.45 3.99 -12.53
C ALA A 74 10.10 4.46 -13.84
N VAL A 75 10.99 3.64 -14.40
CA VAL A 75 11.70 3.94 -15.65
C VAL A 75 11.56 2.79 -16.64
N ALA A 76 11.36 3.11 -17.92
CA ALA A 76 11.27 2.12 -18.99
C ALA A 76 12.60 1.37 -19.15
N ASP A 77 13.70 2.11 -19.23
CA ASP A 77 15.03 1.58 -19.50
C ASP A 77 16.00 1.98 -18.38
N LYS A 78 16.73 1.00 -17.84
CA LYS A 78 17.74 1.21 -16.80
C LYS A 78 19.05 1.71 -17.43
N GLY A 79 19.82 2.51 -16.68
CA GLY A 79 21.16 2.96 -17.09
C GLY A 79 21.18 4.16 -18.04
N CYS A 80 20.04 4.76 -18.37
CA CYS A 80 19.96 5.96 -19.23
C CYS A 80 20.00 7.31 -18.46
N GLY A 81 20.26 7.28 -17.15
CA GLY A 81 20.35 8.48 -16.30
C GLY A 81 19.03 8.96 -15.70
N LEU A 82 17.88 8.47 -16.17
CA LEU A 82 16.55 8.92 -15.70
C LEU A 82 16.34 8.69 -14.20
N GLY A 83 16.78 7.56 -13.65
CA GLY A 83 16.69 7.32 -12.21
C GLY A 83 17.42 8.39 -11.39
N THR A 84 18.56 8.84 -11.86
CA THR A 84 19.32 9.94 -11.23
C THR A 84 18.55 11.26 -11.28
N GLU A 85 18.00 11.61 -12.44
CA GLU A 85 17.22 12.85 -12.63
C GLU A 85 15.93 12.85 -11.76
N ILE A 86 15.21 11.73 -11.72
CA ILE A 86 14.04 11.54 -10.84
C ILE A 86 14.43 11.78 -9.38
N LEU A 87 15.55 11.19 -8.95
CA LEU A 87 15.98 11.29 -7.56
C LEU A 87 16.45 12.71 -7.21
N GLU A 88 17.18 13.39 -8.11
CA GLU A 88 17.59 14.78 -7.93
C GLU A 88 16.42 15.75 -7.82
N ARG A 89 15.41 15.57 -8.66
CA ARG A 89 14.16 16.35 -8.58
C ARG A 89 13.43 16.09 -7.28
N GLY A 90 13.33 14.84 -6.85
CA GLY A 90 12.71 14.47 -5.58
C GLY A 90 13.47 15.00 -4.36
N GLU A 91 14.81 15.02 -4.39
CA GLU A 91 15.62 15.63 -3.33
C GLU A 91 15.45 17.16 -3.30
N ALA A 92 15.27 17.80 -4.45
CA ALA A 92 14.95 19.23 -4.52
C ALA A 92 13.55 19.51 -3.95
N PHE A 93 12.55 18.69 -4.30
CA PHE A 93 11.21 18.74 -3.72
C PHE A 93 11.27 18.59 -2.18
N ALA A 94 11.99 17.59 -1.66
CA ALA A 94 12.11 17.34 -0.23
C ALA A 94 12.69 18.55 0.52
N ARG A 95 13.70 19.22 -0.07
CA ARG A 95 14.27 20.47 0.50
C ARG A 95 13.25 21.61 0.49
N ALA A 96 12.53 21.78 -0.61
CA ALA A 96 11.52 22.84 -0.75
C ALA A 96 10.37 22.67 0.26
N GLU A 97 9.96 21.43 0.53
CA GLU A 97 8.93 21.10 1.50
C GLU A 97 9.43 21.11 2.97
N GLY A 98 10.73 21.28 3.20
CA GLY A 98 11.32 21.27 4.55
C GLY A 98 11.25 19.89 5.23
N ALA A 99 11.18 18.81 4.45
CA ALA A 99 11.17 17.46 4.99
C ALA A 99 12.48 17.15 5.72
N LYS A 100 12.44 16.46 6.86
CA LYS A 100 13.67 16.11 7.62
C LYS A 100 14.40 14.92 7.03
N LYS A 101 13.70 14.06 6.31
CA LYS A 101 14.25 12.88 5.66
C LYS A 101 13.55 12.57 4.35
N ILE A 102 14.20 11.75 3.55
CA ILE A 102 13.72 11.32 2.25
C ILE A 102 13.61 9.80 2.26
N LEU A 103 12.45 9.29 1.86
CA LEU A 103 12.20 7.88 1.64
C LEU A 103 12.04 7.61 0.16
N ALA A 104 12.76 6.60 -0.34
CA ALA A 104 12.63 6.11 -1.70
C ALA A 104 12.56 4.58 -1.66
N GLY A 105 11.98 3.95 -2.68
CA GLY A 105 11.81 2.51 -2.69
C GLY A 105 12.15 1.88 -4.03
N ALA A 106 12.56 0.62 -3.99
CA ALA A 106 12.75 -0.21 -5.18
C ALA A 106 12.40 -1.67 -4.90
N PRO A 107 12.07 -2.46 -5.93
CA PRO A 107 12.04 -3.92 -5.83
C PRO A 107 13.38 -4.47 -5.32
N GLU A 108 13.35 -5.47 -4.44
CA GLU A 108 14.59 -6.08 -3.89
C GLU A 108 15.57 -6.55 -4.97
N PRO A 109 15.13 -7.16 -6.10
CA PRO A 109 16.02 -7.59 -7.17
C PRO A 109 16.61 -6.43 -8.02
N ASP A 110 16.16 -5.18 -7.83
CA ASP A 110 16.67 -4.04 -8.62
C ASP A 110 18.03 -3.55 -8.10
N ALA A 111 19.10 -4.25 -8.47
CA ALA A 111 20.47 -3.89 -8.11
C ALA A 111 20.87 -2.50 -8.63
N ALA A 112 20.32 -2.04 -9.75
CA ALA A 112 20.64 -0.72 -10.32
C ALA A 112 20.04 0.41 -9.47
N ALA A 113 18.79 0.28 -9.04
CA ALA A 113 18.18 1.25 -8.14
C ALA A 113 18.86 1.26 -6.77
N ARG A 114 19.20 0.09 -6.21
CA ARG A 114 19.99 -0.03 -4.97
C ARG A 114 21.32 0.71 -5.07
N ALA A 115 22.12 0.42 -6.11
CA ALA A 115 23.41 1.07 -6.31
C ALA A 115 23.27 2.60 -6.47
N LEU A 116 22.24 3.06 -7.16
CA LEU A 116 21.94 4.50 -7.28
C LEU A 116 21.65 5.11 -5.90
N PHE A 117 20.78 4.53 -5.10
CA PHE A 117 20.44 5.04 -3.79
C PHE A 117 21.65 5.07 -2.86
N GLU A 118 22.41 3.98 -2.78
CA GLU A 118 23.63 3.88 -1.96
C GLU A 118 24.69 4.92 -2.38
N SER A 119 24.90 5.13 -3.68
CA SER A 119 25.85 6.14 -4.20
C SER A 119 25.48 7.57 -3.82
N ARG A 120 24.20 7.83 -3.52
CA ARG A 120 23.67 9.14 -3.12
C ARG A 120 23.47 9.26 -1.60
N GLY A 121 23.97 8.29 -0.83
CA GLY A 121 23.96 8.32 0.64
C GLY A 121 22.67 7.83 1.28
N TYR A 122 21.77 7.19 0.52
CA TYR A 122 20.63 6.48 1.11
C TYR A 122 21.09 5.16 1.73
N ARG A 123 20.37 4.74 2.77
CA ARG A 123 20.58 3.46 3.44
C ARG A 123 19.29 2.67 3.47
N GLU A 124 19.39 1.36 3.41
CA GLU A 124 18.24 0.47 3.60
C GLU A 124 17.64 0.71 4.99
N ALA A 125 16.34 1.01 5.06
CA ALA A 125 15.61 1.28 6.29
C ALA A 125 14.62 0.17 6.61
N ARG A 126 13.85 -0.31 5.62
CA ARG A 126 12.80 -1.31 5.81
C ARG A 126 12.62 -2.18 4.57
N ARG A 127 12.04 -3.36 4.80
CA ARG A 127 11.57 -4.26 3.73
C ARG A 127 10.09 -4.51 3.90
N PHE A 128 9.37 -4.55 2.79
CA PHE A 128 7.96 -4.85 2.75
C PHE A 128 7.73 -6.06 1.86
N TYR A 129 7.01 -7.04 2.39
CA TYR A 129 6.60 -8.22 1.62
C TYR A 129 5.25 -7.96 0.98
N GLY A 130 5.18 -8.09 -0.35
CA GLY A 130 3.94 -8.30 -1.08
C GLY A 130 3.54 -9.77 -0.91
N MET A 131 2.44 -10.03 -0.22
CA MET A 131 1.95 -11.39 0.01
C MET A 131 0.64 -11.63 -0.74
N ALA A 132 0.44 -12.86 -1.21
CA ALA A 132 -0.76 -13.24 -1.94
C ALA A 132 -1.27 -14.63 -1.54
N ILE A 133 -2.55 -14.86 -1.79
CA ILE A 133 -3.20 -16.17 -1.77
C ILE A 133 -4.09 -16.31 -3.00
N GLU A 134 -4.10 -17.51 -3.58
CA GLU A 134 -5.12 -17.94 -4.55
C GLU A 134 -6.15 -18.79 -3.83
N LEU A 135 -7.38 -18.30 -3.76
CA LEU A 135 -8.50 -19.02 -3.17
C LEU A 135 -8.98 -20.06 -4.18
N THR A 136 -8.87 -21.34 -3.84
CA THR A 136 -9.29 -22.47 -4.69
C THR A 136 -10.62 -23.07 -4.25
N GLU A 137 -11.08 -22.71 -3.06
CA GLU A 137 -12.34 -23.13 -2.47
C GLU A 137 -12.91 -22.02 -1.59
N ALA A 138 -14.18 -22.13 -1.20
CA ALA A 138 -14.81 -21.16 -0.30
C ALA A 138 -14.08 -21.11 1.04
N PRO A 139 -13.66 -19.92 1.50
CA PRO A 139 -12.98 -19.77 2.78
C PRO A 139 -13.86 -20.23 3.97
N ALA A 140 -13.21 -20.78 4.99
CA ALA A 140 -13.89 -21.19 6.21
C ALA A 140 -14.50 -19.98 6.94
N GLU A 141 -15.65 -20.20 7.56
CA GLU A 141 -16.30 -19.19 8.40
C GLU A 141 -15.36 -18.74 9.55
N PRO A 142 -15.37 -17.43 9.90
CA PRO A 142 -14.58 -16.94 10.99
C PRO A 142 -15.02 -17.49 12.35
N VAL A 143 -14.06 -17.91 13.16
CA VAL A 143 -14.31 -18.37 14.53
C VAL A 143 -13.83 -17.31 15.50
N LEU A 144 -14.72 -16.84 16.37
CA LEU A 144 -14.47 -15.79 17.36
C LEU A 144 -14.73 -16.29 18.79
N PRO A 145 -14.09 -15.69 19.79
CA PRO A 145 -14.48 -15.84 21.18
C PRO A 145 -15.94 -15.43 21.41
N ALA A 146 -16.57 -16.02 22.41
CA ALA A 146 -17.95 -15.68 22.78
C ALA A 146 -18.11 -14.18 23.10
N GLY A 147 -19.18 -13.59 22.62
CA GLY A 147 -19.49 -12.16 22.79
C GLY A 147 -18.91 -11.24 21.72
N LEU A 148 -17.98 -11.73 20.88
CA LEU A 148 -17.44 -10.96 19.77
C LEU A 148 -18.13 -11.31 18.46
N VAL A 149 -18.36 -10.32 17.61
CA VAL A 149 -19.04 -10.48 16.31
C VAL A 149 -18.24 -9.80 15.20
N VAL A 150 -18.05 -10.49 14.07
CA VAL A 150 -17.58 -9.85 12.82
C VAL A 150 -18.78 -9.26 12.09
N ASP A 151 -18.69 -8.01 11.74
CA ASP A 151 -19.74 -7.29 11.03
C ASP A 151 -19.16 -6.34 9.99
N ALA A 152 -20.00 -5.82 9.12
CA ALA A 152 -19.63 -4.74 8.21
C ALA A 152 -19.49 -3.42 8.96
N LEU A 153 -18.61 -2.54 8.51
CA LEU A 153 -18.55 -1.16 8.97
C LEU A 153 -19.85 -0.43 8.58
N ARG A 154 -20.43 0.30 9.52
CA ARG A 154 -21.60 1.17 9.29
C ARG A 154 -21.12 2.57 8.94
N GLU A 155 -21.96 3.30 8.22
CA GLU A 155 -21.63 4.66 7.76
C GLU A 155 -21.44 5.67 8.91
N ASP A 156 -22.15 5.48 10.03
CA ASP A 156 -22.06 6.30 11.23
C ASP A 156 -20.85 5.97 12.12
N GLU A 157 -20.00 5.03 11.73
CA GLU A 157 -18.87 4.53 12.54
C GLU A 157 -17.48 4.93 12.02
N TYR A 158 -17.39 5.81 11.04
CA TYR A 158 -16.08 6.21 10.50
C TYR A 158 -15.12 6.75 11.56
N GLU A 159 -15.57 7.55 12.51
CA GLU A 159 -14.72 8.09 13.57
C GLU A 159 -14.21 6.98 14.50
N ALA A 160 -15.09 6.05 14.89
CA ALA A 160 -14.70 4.89 15.70
C ALA A 160 -13.73 3.97 14.94
N PHE A 161 -13.96 3.77 13.64
CA PHE A 161 -13.06 2.99 12.78
C PHE A 161 -11.69 3.65 12.67
N TYR A 162 -11.64 4.95 12.38
CA TYR A 162 -10.41 5.72 12.29
C TYR A 162 -9.61 5.66 13.60
N SER A 163 -10.30 5.85 14.75
CA SER A 163 -9.67 5.75 16.07
C SER A 163 -9.09 4.37 16.34
N ALA A 164 -9.87 3.30 16.08
CA ALA A 164 -9.42 1.91 16.26
C ALA A 164 -8.25 1.56 15.33
N LEU A 165 -8.26 2.04 14.09
CA LEU A 165 -7.18 1.86 13.13
C LEU A 165 -5.88 2.53 13.64
N ASN A 166 -5.95 3.79 14.05
CA ASN A 166 -4.77 4.53 14.54
C ASN A 166 -4.21 3.92 15.81
N GLU A 167 -5.06 3.48 16.75
CA GLU A 167 -4.60 2.78 17.95
C GLU A 167 -3.89 1.45 17.60
N ALA A 168 -4.42 0.69 16.64
CA ALA A 168 -3.83 -0.57 16.23
C ALA A 168 -2.48 -0.39 15.52
N PHE A 169 -2.29 0.72 14.81
CA PHE A 169 -1.11 1.02 13.99
C PHE A 169 -0.10 1.95 14.67
N ALA A 170 -0.36 2.43 15.89
CA ALA A 170 0.49 3.40 16.57
C ALA A 170 1.98 3.01 16.70
N GLU A 171 2.27 1.70 16.71
CA GLU A 171 3.62 1.14 16.81
C GLU A 171 4.27 0.83 15.44
N HIS A 172 3.57 1.11 14.32
CA HIS A 172 4.09 0.81 12.99
C HIS A 172 5.12 1.86 12.55
N TRP A 173 6.13 1.40 11.80
CA TRP A 173 7.15 2.28 11.23
C TRP A 173 6.54 3.34 10.33
N GLU A 174 6.91 4.60 10.55
CA GLU A 174 6.41 5.77 9.81
C GLU A 174 4.87 5.92 9.83
N TRP A 175 4.22 5.43 10.88
CA TRP A 175 2.80 5.69 11.05
C TRP A 175 2.58 7.12 11.57
N HIS A 176 1.98 7.94 10.75
CA HIS A 176 1.60 9.31 11.07
C HIS A 176 0.11 9.47 10.71
N PRO A 177 -0.80 9.51 11.70
CA PRO A 177 -2.21 9.72 11.40
C PRO A 177 -2.43 11.08 10.74
N GLU A 178 -3.14 11.08 9.63
CA GLU A 178 -3.63 12.31 9.03
C GLU A 178 -4.81 12.87 9.83
N PRO A 179 -5.18 14.16 9.73
CA PRO A 179 -6.39 14.68 10.35
C PRO A 179 -7.64 13.88 9.94
N PHE A 180 -8.58 13.67 10.88
CA PHE A 180 -9.77 12.85 10.61
C PHE A 180 -10.59 13.36 9.42
N ASP A 181 -10.78 14.68 9.30
CA ASP A 181 -11.56 15.26 8.21
C ASP A 181 -10.93 14.97 6.83
N ASP A 182 -9.59 15.09 6.72
CA ASP A 182 -8.85 14.77 5.50
C ASP A 182 -8.92 13.25 5.17
N TRP A 183 -8.85 12.42 6.20
CA TRP A 183 -9.00 10.97 6.07
C TRP A 183 -10.42 10.62 5.61
N LEU A 184 -11.43 11.25 6.21
CA LEU A 184 -12.84 11.01 5.89
C LEU A 184 -13.15 11.44 4.45
N GLU A 185 -12.72 12.63 4.03
CA GLU A 185 -12.92 13.11 2.66
C GLU A 185 -12.42 12.11 1.62
N ARG A 186 -11.24 11.51 1.85
CA ARG A 186 -10.67 10.52 0.93
C ARG A 186 -11.30 9.13 1.03
N ARG A 187 -11.94 8.79 2.15
CA ARG A 187 -12.39 7.43 2.46
C ARG A 187 -13.89 7.24 2.52
N GLN A 188 -14.63 8.32 2.64
CA GLN A 188 -16.09 8.27 2.71
C GLN A 188 -16.66 7.54 1.48
N GLY A 189 -17.57 6.59 1.74
CA GLY A 189 -18.15 5.77 0.69
C GLY A 189 -17.33 4.55 0.26
N GLN A 190 -16.03 4.47 0.58
CA GLN A 190 -15.18 3.33 0.19
C GLN A 190 -15.44 2.04 0.99
N HIS A 191 -16.18 2.12 2.11
CA HIS A 191 -16.49 0.95 2.96
C HIS A 191 -17.42 -0.06 2.28
N ARG A 192 -18.04 0.32 1.16
CA ARG A 192 -18.93 -0.51 0.36
C ARG A 192 -18.95 -0.05 -1.10
N ASP A 193 -19.34 -0.96 -1.97
CA ASP A 193 -19.64 -0.70 -3.38
C ASP A 193 -21.02 -1.27 -3.77
N GLU A 194 -21.32 -1.36 -5.06
CA GLU A 194 -22.58 -1.89 -5.59
C GLU A 194 -22.82 -3.38 -5.22
N HIS A 195 -21.75 -4.14 -4.88
CA HIS A 195 -21.83 -5.53 -4.48
C HIS A 195 -21.96 -5.71 -2.96
N GLY A 196 -21.91 -4.64 -2.18
CA GLY A 196 -22.07 -4.61 -0.74
C GLY A 196 -20.82 -4.16 0.04
N PRO A 197 -20.77 -4.43 1.35
CA PRO A 197 -19.68 -3.95 2.20
C PRO A 197 -18.37 -4.68 1.90
N VAL A 198 -17.26 -3.93 2.01
CA VAL A 198 -15.89 -4.44 1.85
C VAL A 198 -15.02 -4.18 3.09
N TRP A 199 -15.40 -3.25 3.97
CA TRP A 199 -14.71 -3.04 5.23
C TRP A 199 -15.44 -3.74 6.35
N PHE A 200 -14.70 -4.45 7.19
CA PHE A 200 -15.26 -5.25 8.28
C PHE A 200 -14.62 -4.86 9.61
N VAL A 201 -15.38 -5.09 10.67
CA VAL A 201 -14.98 -4.80 12.04
C VAL A 201 -15.29 -6.00 12.93
N VAL A 202 -14.56 -6.14 14.04
CA VAL A 202 -14.95 -7.02 15.14
C VAL A 202 -15.49 -6.13 16.24
N ARG A 203 -16.73 -6.44 16.70
CA ARG A 203 -17.39 -5.72 17.79
C ARG A 203 -17.29 -6.50 19.10
N ASP A 204 -17.05 -5.75 20.19
CA ASP A 204 -17.19 -6.18 21.58
C ASP A 204 -18.17 -5.21 22.25
N GLY A 205 -19.46 -5.57 22.26
CA GLY A 205 -20.51 -4.63 22.60
C GLY A 205 -20.51 -3.44 21.61
N ASP A 206 -20.38 -2.23 22.13
CA ASP A 206 -20.36 -0.99 21.37
C ASP A 206 -18.95 -0.60 20.88
N GLU A 207 -17.90 -1.34 21.26
CA GLU A 207 -16.54 -1.04 20.89
C GLU A 207 -16.09 -1.79 19.64
N LEU A 208 -15.28 -1.13 18.80
CA LEU A 208 -14.59 -1.76 17.68
C LEU A 208 -13.25 -2.34 18.17
N ALA A 209 -13.18 -3.66 18.35
CA ALA A 209 -12.01 -4.38 18.86
C ALA A 209 -10.93 -4.57 17.78
N ALA A 210 -11.36 -4.73 16.52
CA ALA A 210 -10.49 -4.89 15.37
C ALA A 210 -11.18 -4.37 14.10
N VAL A 211 -10.39 -3.94 13.13
CA VAL A 211 -10.88 -3.32 11.90
C VAL A 211 -10.09 -3.82 10.68
N THR A 212 -10.74 -3.87 9.51
CA THR A 212 -10.04 -4.08 8.25
C THR A 212 -10.63 -3.20 7.15
N ARG A 213 -9.73 -2.60 6.38
CA ARG A 213 -10.04 -1.82 5.19
C ARG A 213 -9.55 -2.60 3.98
N ASN A 214 -10.46 -2.89 3.09
CA ASN A 214 -10.17 -3.69 1.90
C ASN A 214 -10.60 -2.93 0.64
N ASP A 215 -9.95 -3.27 -0.47
CA ASP A 215 -10.33 -2.83 -1.80
C ASP A 215 -10.59 -4.06 -2.67
N PRO A 216 -11.74 -4.15 -3.34
CA PRO A 216 -12.10 -5.33 -4.09
C PRO A 216 -11.35 -5.49 -5.42
N SER A 217 -10.64 -4.46 -5.89
CA SER A 217 -10.02 -4.46 -7.20
C SER A 217 -8.81 -3.55 -7.31
N ILE A 218 -7.71 -3.90 -6.62
CA ILE A 218 -6.39 -3.29 -6.87
C ILE A 218 -5.52 -4.28 -7.66
N ALA A 219 -4.95 -3.84 -8.77
CA ALA A 219 -4.09 -4.64 -9.62
C ALA A 219 -4.70 -6.00 -10.00
N GLY A 220 -6.02 -6.05 -10.23
CA GLY A 220 -6.77 -7.26 -10.59
C GLY A 220 -6.89 -8.31 -9.48
N ALA A 221 -6.73 -7.91 -8.24
CA ALA A 221 -6.87 -8.75 -7.05
C ALA A 221 -7.69 -8.03 -5.97
N GLY A 222 -8.27 -8.76 -5.04
CA GLY A 222 -8.75 -8.21 -3.79
C GLY A 222 -7.55 -7.76 -2.94
N TYR A 223 -7.59 -6.57 -2.38
CA TYR A 223 -6.49 -6.02 -1.61
C TYR A 223 -6.89 -5.76 -0.15
N VAL A 224 -6.11 -6.29 0.79
CA VAL A 224 -6.25 -5.98 2.22
C VAL A 224 -5.36 -4.77 2.53
N GLY A 225 -5.95 -3.57 2.43
CA GLY A 225 -5.22 -2.32 2.56
C GLY A 225 -4.83 -1.96 3.99
N ALA A 226 -5.58 -2.42 4.98
CA ALA A 226 -5.22 -2.33 6.39
C ALA A 226 -5.98 -3.39 7.19
N ILE A 227 -5.32 -3.99 8.17
CA ILE A 227 -5.93 -4.85 9.17
C ILE A 227 -5.29 -4.60 10.52
N GLY A 228 -6.07 -4.23 11.52
CA GLY A 228 -5.60 -3.86 12.82
C GLY A 228 -6.43 -4.45 13.96
N VAL A 229 -5.74 -4.87 15.02
CA VAL A 229 -6.37 -5.28 16.28
C VAL A 229 -5.88 -4.35 17.37
N ARG A 230 -6.80 -3.67 18.04
CA ARG A 230 -6.47 -2.78 19.16
C ARG A 230 -5.75 -3.56 20.28
N PRO A 231 -4.76 -2.98 20.97
CA PRO A 231 -3.90 -3.68 21.93
C PRO A 231 -4.66 -4.54 22.95
N ALA A 232 -5.76 -4.05 23.52
CA ALA A 232 -6.56 -4.74 24.53
C ALA A 232 -7.22 -6.05 24.04
N TRP A 233 -7.35 -6.24 22.73
CA TRP A 233 -7.96 -7.42 22.12
C TRP A 233 -6.97 -8.31 21.34
N ARG A 234 -5.67 -8.01 21.38
CA ARG A 234 -4.64 -8.84 20.73
C ARG A 234 -4.59 -10.25 21.33
N GLY A 235 -4.09 -11.21 20.55
CA GLY A 235 -3.93 -12.61 20.98
C GLY A 235 -5.21 -13.44 20.96
N LYS A 236 -6.37 -12.88 20.60
CA LYS A 236 -7.69 -13.56 20.59
C LYS A 236 -8.11 -14.09 19.20
N GLY A 237 -7.23 -14.04 18.19
CA GLY A 237 -7.51 -14.54 16.84
C GLY A 237 -8.32 -13.60 15.93
N LEU A 238 -8.56 -12.34 16.35
CA LEU A 238 -9.47 -11.41 15.65
C LEU A 238 -8.98 -11.05 14.24
N ALA A 239 -7.68 -10.84 14.05
CA ALA A 239 -7.12 -10.57 12.72
C ALA A 239 -7.34 -11.76 11.76
N LYS A 240 -7.20 -13.00 12.24
CA LYS A 240 -7.53 -14.20 11.44
C LYS A 240 -9.00 -14.21 11.05
N ALA A 241 -9.91 -13.92 11.98
CA ALA A 241 -11.34 -13.87 11.71
C ALA A 241 -11.70 -12.80 10.66
N LEU A 242 -11.10 -11.60 10.76
CA LEU A 242 -11.26 -10.55 9.76
C LEU A 242 -10.75 -10.98 8.38
N LEU A 243 -9.57 -11.63 8.30
CA LEU A 243 -9.06 -12.17 7.04
C LEU A 243 -9.98 -13.21 6.43
N GLN A 244 -10.48 -14.14 7.23
CA GLN A 244 -11.45 -15.16 6.76
C GLN A 244 -12.73 -14.50 6.23
N ARG A 245 -13.27 -13.49 6.92
CA ARG A 245 -14.43 -12.72 6.45
C ARG A 245 -14.14 -11.97 5.16
N THR A 246 -12.97 -11.34 5.05
CA THR A 246 -12.53 -10.64 3.84
C THR A 246 -12.38 -11.60 2.66
N PHE A 247 -11.72 -12.74 2.88
CA PHE A 247 -11.55 -13.75 1.82
C PHE A 247 -12.91 -14.33 1.37
N ALA A 248 -13.83 -14.58 2.30
CA ALA A 248 -15.18 -15.03 1.96
C ALA A 248 -15.93 -14.00 1.12
N GLU A 249 -15.79 -12.71 1.42
CA GLU A 249 -16.39 -11.64 0.64
C GLU A 249 -15.79 -11.54 -0.78
N PHE A 250 -14.47 -11.61 -0.90
CA PHE A 250 -13.82 -11.61 -2.22
C PHE A 250 -14.20 -12.84 -3.04
N TRP A 251 -14.23 -14.03 -2.42
CA TRP A 251 -14.70 -15.25 -3.06
C TRP A 251 -16.15 -15.12 -3.57
N ARG A 252 -17.06 -14.58 -2.75
CA ARG A 252 -18.46 -14.32 -3.13
C ARG A 252 -18.57 -13.41 -4.36
N ARG A 253 -17.61 -12.48 -4.53
CA ARG A 253 -17.51 -11.57 -5.69
C ARG A 253 -16.85 -12.20 -6.90
N GLY A 254 -16.35 -13.43 -6.82
CA GLY A 254 -15.61 -14.11 -7.87
C GLY A 254 -14.12 -13.69 -7.93
N THR A 255 -13.64 -12.93 -6.95
CA THR A 255 -12.23 -12.56 -6.84
C THR A 255 -11.49 -13.65 -6.07
N THR A 256 -10.68 -14.45 -6.78
CA THR A 256 -9.97 -15.59 -6.20
C THR A 256 -8.57 -15.25 -5.70
N ARG A 257 -7.99 -14.17 -6.21
CA ARG A 257 -6.66 -13.70 -5.77
C ARG A 257 -6.81 -12.60 -4.73
N VAL A 258 -6.12 -12.75 -3.61
CA VAL A 258 -6.09 -11.71 -2.56
C VAL A 258 -4.65 -11.36 -2.22
N THR A 259 -4.35 -10.07 -2.11
CA THR A 259 -3.02 -9.54 -1.85
C THR A 259 -3.01 -8.57 -0.67
N LEU A 260 -1.84 -8.37 -0.10
CA LEU A 260 -1.54 -7.33 0.89
C LEU A 260 -0.04 -7.01 0.88
N ASP A 261 0.31 -5.88 1.48
CA ASP A 261 1.70 -5.53 1.80
C ASP A 261 1.89 -5.51 3.31
N VAL A 262 3.06 -5.96 3.77
CA VAL A 262 3.39 -6.03 5.19
C VAL A 262 4.85 -5.69 5.45
N ASP A 263 5.12 -4.90 6.48
CA ASP A 263 6.48 -4.69 7.00
C ASP A 263 7.06 -6.03 7.47
N SER A 264 8.18 -6.45 6.87
CA SER A 264 8.86 -7.72 7.23
C SER A 264 9.35 -7.75 8.68
N GLN A 265 9.51 -6.58 9.31
CA GLN A 265 9.92 -6.42 10.70
C GLN A 265 8.73 -6.05 11.61
N ASN A 266 7.50 -6.33 11.17
CA ASN A 266 6.31 -6.06 11.97
C ASN A 266 6.36 -6.80 13.31
N ALA A 267 6.33 -6.03 14.41
CA ALA A 267 6.47 -6.56 15.76
C ALA A 267 5.26 -7.40 16.24
N THR A 268 4.11 -7.28 15.56
CA THR A 268 2.87 -7.99 15.96
C THR A 268 2.79 -9.43 15.45
N GLY A 269 3.77 -9.89 14.65
CA GLY A 269 3.78 -11.23 14.06
C GLY A 269 2.81 -11.38 12.88
N ALA A 270 2.52 -10.28 12.18
CA ALA A 270 1.58 -10.26 11.06
C ALA A 270 2.00 -11.20 9.91
N VAL A 271 3.29 -11.25 9.55
CA VAL A 271 3.80 -12.16 8.51
C VAL A 271 3.44 -13.61 8.82
N ALA A 272 3.73 -14.08 10.03
CA ALA A 272 3.39 -15.45 10.44
C ALA A 272 1.87 -15.71 10.49
N LEU A 273 1.06 -14.68 10.76
CA LEU A 273 -0.40 -14.78 10.66
C LEU A 273 -0.83 -15.02 9.21
N TYR A 274 -0.30 -14.22 8.27
CA TYR A 274 -0.65 -14.32 6.86
C TYR A 274 -0.22 -15.66 6.26
N GLU A 275 0.97 -16.16 6.62
CA GLU A 275 1.41 -17.50 6.23
C GLU A 275 0.47 -18.60 6.75
N ARG A 276 0.00 -18.49 8.00
CA ARG A 276 -0.95 -19.46 8.59
C ARG A 276 -2.32 -19.47 7.91
N VAL A 277 -2.75 -18.39 7.28
CA VAL A 277 -3.98 -18.36 6.49
C VAL A 277 -3.75 -18.72 5.02
N GLY A 278 -2.52 -19.13 4.65
CA GLY A 278 -2.18 -19.64 3.32
C GLY A 278 -1.58 -18.60 2.36
N MET A 279 -1.38 -17.36 2.80
CA MET A 279 -0.68 -16.37 1.97
C MET A 279 0.82 -16.70 1.87
N ARG A 280 1.44 -16.29 0.76
CA ARG A 280 2.87 -16.49 0.50
C ARG A 280 3.49 -15.17 0.06
N VAL A 281 4.76 -14.97 0.40
CA VAL A 281 5.55 -13.85 -0.12
C VAL A 281 5.80 -14.06 -1.61
N GLU A 282 5.44 -13.09 -2.43
CA GLU A 282 5.65 -13.10 -3.87
C GLU A 282 6.53 -11.95 -4.36
N ALA A 283 6.64 -10.89 -3.57
CA ALA A 283 7.48 -9.75 -3.87
C ALA A 283 8.11 -9.20 -2.59
N CYS A 284 9.23 -8.52 -2.75
CA CYS A 284 9.88 -7.77 -1.67
C CYS A 284 10.26 -6.39 -2.19
N GLY A 285 9.69 -5.35 -1.58
CA GLY A 285 10.11 -3.97 -1.75
C GLY A 285 11.08 -3.57 -0.65
N VAL A 286 12.07 -2.76 -1.00
CA VAL A 286 13.04 -2.19 -0.06
C VAL A 286 12.85 -0.69 0.01
N ALA A 287 12.62 -0.16 1.20
CA ALA A 287 12.64 1.27 1.47
C ALA A 287 14.04 1.71 1.87
N PHE A 288 14.49 2.76 1.25
CA PHE A 288 15.75 3.44 1.52
C PHE A 288 15.47 4.81 2.13
N GLU A 289 16.30 5.20 3.09
CA GLU A 289 16.19 6.47 3.80
C GLU A 289 17.47 7.30 3.68
N LYS A 290 17.32 8.61 3.61
CA LYS A 290 18.41 9.59 3.65
C LYS A 290 17.96 10.78 4.49
N SER A 291 18.85 11.30 5.39
CA SER A 291 18.65 12.61 6.04
C SER A 291 18.59 13.71 4.98
N ASN A 292 17.75 14.71 5.18
CA ASN A 292 17.62 15.88 4.30
C ASN A 292 18.23 17.14 4.95
N GLU A 293 19.25 16.94 5.82
CA GLU A 293 20.05 18.02 6.41
C GLU A 293 20.91 18.76 5.40
#